data_ee791e046e5f7da0e33b046701a4f962
#
_entry.id   ee791e046e5f7da0e33b046701a4f962
#
_cell.length_a   1.000
_cell.length_b   1.000
_cell.length_c   1.000
_cell.angle_alpha   90.00
_cell.angle_beta   90.00
_cell.angle_gamma   90.00
#
_symmetry.space_group_name_H-M   'P 1'
#
loop_
_entity.id
_entity.type
_entity.pdbx_description
1 polymer ?
#
loop_
_entity_poly.entity_id
_entity_poly.type
_entity_poly.pdbx_seq_one_letter_code
_entity_poly.pdbx_strand_id
1 'polypeptide(L)'
;MWSINIFINLKKGVLDAQGAATQNALESLGFEEVKEVRIGKCINIKIEAKTQKIVCQRVEEMCKKLLANPVIEDFSYKIEVL
;
A
#
# COMPACT_ATOMS: atom_id res chain seq x y z
N MET A 1 -13.85 14.65 10.77
CA MET A 1 -12.65 14.36 9.95
C MET A 1 -12.34 12.87 9.99
N TRP A 2 -11.79 12.35 8.92
CA TRP A 2 -11.50 10.93 8.76
C TRP A 2 -10.02 10.72 8.49
N SER A 3 -9.46 9.67 9.04
CA SER A 3 -8.08 9.25 8.76
C SER A 3 -8.12 7.97 7.94
N ILE A 4 -7.40 7.96 6.84
CA ILE A 4 -7.36 6.81 5.94
C ILE A 4 -5.91 6.36 5.77
N ASN A 5 -5.67 5.09 6.02
CA ASN A 5 -4.39 4.46 5.71
C ASN A 5 -4.56 3.64 4.43
N ILE A 6 -3.82 4.00 3.41
CA ILE A 6 -3.88 3.35 2.10
C ILE A 6 -2.63 2.51 1.93
N PHE A 7 -2.83 1.23 1.63
CA PHE A 7 -1.74 0.27 1.42
C PHE A 7 -1.67 -0.06 -0.06
N ILE A 8 -0.51 0.19 -0.68
CA ILE A 8 -0.30 -0.03 -2.10
C ILE A 8 0.81 -1.04 -2.28
N ASN A 9 0.51 -2.14 -2.95
CA ASN A 9 1.44 -3.24 -3.17
C ASN A 9 1.49 -3.60 -4.64
N LEU A 10 2.65 -4.11 -5.08
CA LEU A 10 2.78 -4.65 -6.42
C LEU A 10 1.89 -5.88 -6.57
N LYS A 11 1.29 -6.04 -7.74
CA LYS A 11 0.49 -7.21 -8.06
C LYS A 11 1.35 -8.46 -8.04
N LYS A 12 0.72 -9.59 -7.73
CA LYS A 12 1.37 -10.89 -7.76
C LYS A 12 1.93 -11.14 -9.16
N GLY A 13 3.19 -11.57 -9.23
CA GLY A 13 3.86 -11.80 -10.50
C GLY A 13 4.65 -10.61 -11.04
N VAL A 14 4.48 -9.42 -10.48
CA VAL A 14 5.31 -8.27 -10.83
C VAL A 14 6.60 -8.33 -10.04
N LEU A 15 7.73 -8.13 -10.72
CA LEU A 15 9.04 -8.14 -10.07
C LEU A 15 9.18 -6.99 -9.08
N ASP A 16 9.56 -7.33 -7.86
CA ASP A 16 9.85 -6.37 -6.79
C ASP A 16 11.35 -6.36 -6.54
N ALA A 17 12.07 -5.48 -7.23
CA ALA A 17 13.52 -5.39 -7.12
C ALA A 17 13.97 -4.96 -5.71
N GLN A 18 13.20 -4.07 -5.07
CA GLN A 18 13.51 -3.62 -3.71
C GLN A 18 13.31 -4.75 -2.70
N GLY A 19 12.24 -5.51 -2.85
CA GLY A 19 11.97 -6.66 -1.99
C GLY A 19 13.04 -7.72 -2.12
N ALA A 20 13.48 -8.01 -3.34
CA ALA A 20 14.54 -8.98 -3.60
C ALA A 20 15.87 -8.52 -2.99
N ALA A 21 16.22 -7.26 -3.15
CA ALA A 21 17.45 -6.71 -2.57
C ALA A 21 17.42 -6.76 -1.04
N THR A 22 16.27 -6.45 -0.44
CA THR A 22 16.09 -6.50 1.01
C THR A 22 16.21 -7.93 1.52
N GLN A 23 15.62 -8.88 0.81
CA GLN A 23 15.73 -10.30 1.16
C GLN A 23 17.18 -10.76 1.15
N ASN A 24 17.93 -10.41 0.13
CA ASN A 24 19.35 -10.76 0.03
C ASN A 24 20.16 -10.16 1.17
N ALA A 25 19.88 -8.91 1.54
CA ALA A 25 20.55 -8.25 2.65
C ALA A 25 20.23 -8.93 3.98
N LEU A 26 18.99 -9.31 4.21
CA LEU A 26 18.58 -10.02 5.43
C LEU A 26 19.26 -11.38 5.52
N GLU A 27 19.32 -12.11 4.42
CA GLU A 27 20.01 -13.38 4.34
C GLU A 27 21.49 -13.24 4.70
N SER A 28 22.15 -12.21 4.19
CA SER A 28 23.55 -11.91 4.51
C SER A 28 23.76 -11.59 5.98
N LEU A 29 22.74 -11.07 6.66
CA LEU A 29 22.79 -10.76 8.09
C LEU A 29 22.42 -11.95 8.97
N GLY A 30 22.13 -13.11 8.40
CA GLY A 30 21.84 -14.33 9.14
C GLY A 30 20.37 -14.66 9.30
N PHE A 31 19.47 -13.90 8.67
CA PHE A 31 18.03 -14.15 8.73
C PHE A 31 17.59 -15.11 7.62
N GLU A 32 18.10 -16.31 7.66
CA GLU A 32 17.89 -17.33 6.60
C GLU A 32 16.45 -17.85 6.54
N GLU A 33 15.68 -17.68 7.59
CA GLU A 33 14.27 -18.09 7.65
C GLU A 33 13.34 -17.21 6.83
N VAL A 34 13.81 -16.04 6.37
CA VAL A 34 13.01 -15.12 5.53
C VAL A 34 12.94 -15.69 4.11
N LYS A 35 11.75 -16.05 3.69
CA LYS A 35 11.53 -16.69 2.37
C LYS A 35 11.06 -15.73 1.30
N GLU A 36 10.46 -14.62 1.68
CA GLU A 36 9.96 -13.63 0.73
C GLU A 36 9.89 -12.27 1.39
N VAL A 37 10.29 -11.24 0.66
CA VAL A 37 10.14 -9.85 1.08
C VAL A 37 9.46 -9.08 -0.05
N ARG A 38 8.38 -8.40 0.27
CA ARG A 38 7.65 -7.54 -0.66
C ARG A 38 7.61 -6.14 -0.09
N ILE A 39 8.01 -5.16 -0.89
CA ILE A 39 8.00 -3.76 -0.47
C ILE A 39 6.77 -3.08 -1.03
N GLY A 40 6.03 -2.39 -0.17
CA GLY A 40 4.85 -1.64 -0.57
C GLY A 40 4.90 -0.24 0.02
N LYS A 41 3.84 0.54 -0.27
CA LYS A 41 3.69 1.89 0.26
C LYS A 41 2.52 1.94 1.22
N CYS A 42 2.63 2.80 2.23
CA CYS A 42 1.52 3.14 3.11
C CYS A 42 1.37 4.66 3.10
N ILE A 43 0.19 5.13 2.72
CA ILE A 43 -0.11 6.56 2.64
C ILE A 43 -1.21 6.87 3.65
N ASN A 44 -0.98 7.85 4.52
CA ASN A 44 -1.99 8.32 5.46
C ASN A 44 -2.56 9.64 4.96
N ILE A 45 -3.89 9.70 4.82
CA ILE A 45 -4.61 10.89 4.39
C ILE A 45 -5.66 11.23 5.42
N LYS A 46 -5.80 12.52 5.74
CA LYS A 46 -6.91 13.03 6.53
C LYS A 46 -7.82 13.80 5.62
N ILE A 47 -9.12 13.51 5.67
CA ILE A 47 -10.09 14.09 4.77
C ILE A 47 -11.34 14.51 5.54
N GLU A 48 -11.94 15.62 5.14
CA GLU A 48 -13.24 16.04 5.64
C GLU A 48 -14.32 15.52 4.71
N ALA A 49 -15.30 14.82 5.29
CA ALA A 49 -16.45 14.33 4.55
C ALA A 49 -17.59 14.08 5.53
N LYS A 50 -18.81 14.15 5.03
CA LYS A 50 -20.00 13.98 5.86
C LYS A 50 -20.26 12.52 6.21
N THR A 51 -19.95 11.60 5.32
CA THR A 51 -20.26 10.19 5.51
C THR A 51 -19.09 9.31 5.08
N GLN A 52 -19.05 8.10 5.63
CA GLN A 52 -18.05 7.10 5.25
C GLN A 52 -18.16 6.72 3.78
N LYS A 53 -19.36 6.70 3.23
CA LYS A 53 -19.59 6.39 1.81
C LYS A 53 -18.84 7.38 0.91
N ILE A 54 -18.91 8.67 1.25
CA ILE A 54 -18.20 9.71 0.51
C ILE A 54 -16.69 9.51 0.61
N VAL A 55 -16.20 9.18 1.80
CA VAL A 55 -14.78 8.89 2.03
C VAL A 55 -14.31 7.75 1.13
N CYS A 56 -15.05 6.64 1.11
CA CYS A 56 -14.72 5.49 0.26
C CYS A 56 -14.64 5.86 -1.21
N GLN A 57 -15.63 6.60 -1.70
CA GLN A 57 -15.67 7.04 -3.10
C GLN A 57 -14.46 7.90 -3.46
N ARG A 58 -14.10 8.84 -2.58
CA ARG A 58 -12.97 9.73 -2.80
C ARG A 58 -11.64 9.00 -2.75
N VAL A 59 -11.47 8.10 -1.79
CA VAL A 59 -10.24 7.33 -1.66
C VAL A 59 -10.02 6.46 -2.90
N GLU A 60 -11.05 5.78 -3.36
CA GLU A 60 -10.94 4.96 -4.57
C GLU A 60 -10.61 5.78 -5.80
N GLU A 61 -11.21 6.97 -5.94
CA GLU A 61 -10.86 7.90 -7.01
C GLU A 61 -9.39 8.32 -6.94
N MET A 62 -8.92 8.71 -5.76
CA MET A 62 -7.53 9.13 -5.55
C MET A 62 -6.55 8.01 -5.92
N CYS A 63 -6.84 6.79 -5.50
CA CYS A 63 -5.99 5.64 -5.80
C CYS A 63 -5.93 5.38 -7.30
N LYS A 64 -7.07 5.40 -7.98
CA LYS A 64 -7.14 5.12 -9.41
C LYS A 64 -6.50 6.21 -10.26
N LYS A 65 -6.60 7.46 -9.82
CA LYS A 65 -6.11 8.61 -10.59
C LYS A 65 -4.64 8.95 -10.32
N LEU A 66 -4.14 8.67 -9.13
CA LEU A 66 -2.83 9.14 -8.73
C LEU A 66 -2.03 8.16 -7.89
N LEU A 67 -2.62 7.65 -6.80
CA LEU A 67 -1.85 7.01 -5.73
C LEU A 67 -1.34 5.63 -6.09
N ALA A 68 -2.06 4.88 -6.91
CA ALA A 68 -1.68 3.55 -7.33
C ALA A 68 -1.62 3.48 -8.85
N ASN A 69 -0.69 2.68 -9.37
CA ASN A 69 -0.64 2.37 -10.79
C ASN A 69 -1.48 1.11 -11.01
N PRO A 70 -2.68 1.22 -11.60
CA PRO A 70 -3.60 0.08 -11.71
C PRO A 70 -3.09 -1.06 -12.59
N VAL A 71 -2.08 -0.81 -13.41
CA VAL A 71 -1.49 -1.84 -14.26
C VAL A 71 -0.65 -2.82 -13.45
N ILE A 72 0.13 -2.33 -12.48
CA ILE A 72 1.09 -3.14 -11.73
C ILE A 72 0.84 -3.18 -10.22
N GLU A 73 -0.08 -2.37 -9.70
CA GLU A 73 -0.31 -2.25 -8.26
C GLU A 73 -1.76 -2.52 -7.87
N ASP A 74 -1.94 -3.09 -6.69
CA ASP A 74 -3.22 -3.21 -6.02
C ASP A 74 -3.22 -2.30 -4.81
N PHE A 75 -4.40 -1.89 -4.36
CA PHE A 75 -4.53 -1.09 -3.16
C PHE A 75 -5.63 -1.60 -2.25
N SER A 76 -5.46 -1.32 -0.96
CA SER A 76 -6.48 -1.50 0.06
C SER A 76 -6.39 -0.33 1.02
N TYR A 77 -7.39 -0.15 1.87
CA TYR A 77 -7.37 0.96 2.81
C TYR A 77 -8.17 0.67 4.06
N LYS A 78 -7.81 1.38 5.14
CA LYS A 78 -8.54 1.35 6.41
C LYS A 78 -8.98 2.77 6.74
N ILE A 79 -10.20 2.92 7.21
CA ILE A 79 -10.80 4.20 7.53
C ILE A 79 -11.07 4.27 9.03
N GLU A 80 -10.69 5.39 9.62
CA GLU A 80 -11.00 5.69 11.03
C GLU A 80 -11.62 7.07 11.14
N VAL A 81 -12.63 7.20 11.98
CA VAL A 81 -13.22 8.48 12.35
C VAL A 81 -12.33 9.14 13.41
N LEU A 82 -12.09 10.41 13.22
CA LEU A 82 -11.34 11.20 14.19
C LEU A 82 -12.25 12.02 15.08
#